data_2ab5792aca69b0818b7797f7a42f3990
#
_entry.id   2ab5792aca69b0818b7797f7a42f3990
#
_cell.length_a   1.000
_cell.length_b   1.000
_cell.length_c   1.000
_cell.angle_alpha   90.00
_cell.angle_beta   90.00
_cell.angle_gamma   90.00
#
_symmetry.space_group_name_H-M   'P 1'
#
loop_
_entity.id
_entity.type
_entity.pdbx_description
1 polymer ?
#
loop_
_entity_poly.entity_id
_entity_poly.type
_entity_poly.pdbx_seq_one_letter_code
_entity_poly.pdbx_strand_id
1 'polypeptide(L)'
;MKNNNAFTLLELMIVIVIMGLLATIVMPGIMNRPEQARRTKAIVEIRQIESALALFKTDVGRYPTTSEGLAALVSNPGVKNYNQDAYLDKLPTDPWGNPYIYICPPIKGKYYDLKSLGKDSEEGGTEDNSDIESWNNEI
;
A
#
# COMPACT_ATOMS: atom_id res chain seq x y z
N MET A 1 45.57 21.63 38.14
CA MET A 1 45.80 22.05 36.74
C MET A 1 44.70 21.44 35.89
N LYS A 2 43.77 22.24 35.30
CA LYS A 2 42.77 21.75 34.37
C LYS A 2 43.39 21.70 32.97
N ASN A 3 43.63 20.50 32.44
CA ASN A 3 44.01 20.35 31.04
C ASN A 3 42.79 20.68 30.18
N ASN A 4 42.74 21.88 29.66
CA ASN A 4 41.79 22.21 28.57
C ASN A 4 42.37 21.68 27.27
N ASN A 5 41.95 20.44 26.93
CA ASN A 5 42.19 19.88 25.58
C ASN A 5 41.30 20.64 24.60
N ALA A 6 41.81 21.69 23.96
CA ALA A 6 41.16 22.37 22.87
C ALA A 6 41.30 21.51 21.60
N PHE A 7 40.20 21.23 20.94
CA PHE A 7 40.20 20.52 19.65
C PHE A 7 40.97 21.33 18.61
N THR A 8 41.79 20.64 17.81
CA THR A 8 42.48 21.26 16.69
C THR A 8 41.52 21.35 15.48
N LEU A 9 41.73 22.37 14.64
CA LEU A 9 40.98 22.56 13.40
C LEU A 9 41.16 21.36 12.47
N LEU A 10 42.35 20.75 12.43
CA LEU A 10 42.66 19.56 11.67
C LEU A 10 41.84 18.35 12.14
N GLU A 11 41.67 18.15 13.44
CA GLU A 11 40.89 17.05 14.02
C GLU A 11 39.42 17.14 13.65
N LEU A 12 38.88 18.37 13.65
CA LEU A 12 37.52 18.62 13.21
C LEU A 12 37.34 18.33 11.69
N MET A 13 38.30 18.74 10.86
CA MET A 13 38.28 18.46 9.42
C MET A 13 38.30 16.97 9.12
N ILE A 14 39.12 16.19 9.82
CA ILE A 14 39.19 14.73 9.64
C ILE A 14 37.83 14.09 10.03
N VAL A 15 37.21 14.51 11.10
CA VAL A 15 35.92 13.97 11.55
C VAL A 15 34.82 14.22 10.50
N ILE A 16 34.71 15.42 9.94
CA ILE A 16 33.70 15.71 8.93
C ILE A 16 33.93 14.95 7.63
N VAL A 17 35.20 14.72 7.23
CA VAL A 17 35.54 13.90 6.05
C VAL A 17 35.12 12.44 6.29
N ILE A 18 35.45 11.87 7.44
CA ILE A 18 35.03 10.48 7.78
C ILE A 18 33.52 10.35 7.83
N MET A 19 32.81 11.32 8.46
CA MET A 19 31.34 11.33 8.49
C MET A 19 30.75 11.41 7.08
N GLY A 20 31.32 12.22 6.19
CA GLY A 20 30.92 12.31 4.78
C GLY A 20 31.08 10.99 4.04
N LEU A 21 32.20 10.29 4.22
CA LEU A 21 32.42 8.97 3.64
C LEU A 21 31.43 7.92 4.17
N LEU A 22 31.17 7.91 5.47
CA LEU A 22 30.22 6.97 6.08
C LEU A 22 28.77 7.24 5.62
N ALA A 23 28.40 8.51 5.44
CA ALA A 23 27.07 8.90 4.96
C ALA A 23 26.77 8.32 3.55
N THR A 24 27.76 8.21 2.68
CA THR A 24 27.57 7.66 1.32
C THR A 24 27.23 6.16 1.32
N ILE A 25 27.66 5.42 2.34
CA ILE A 25 27.41 3.97 2.46
C ILE A 25 26.00 3.71 3.06
N VAL A 26 25.53 4.57 3.95
CA VAL A 26 24.28 4.38 4.69
C VAL A 26 23.06 4.90 3.91
N MET A 27 23.20 5.95 3.11
CA MET A 27 22.10 6.61 2.38
C MET A 27 21.28 5.68 1.46
N PRO A 28 21.84 4.79 0.64
CA PRO A 28 21.06 3.96 -0.27
C PRO A 28 20.07 3.02 0.44
N GLY A 29 20.42 2.53 1.63
CA GLY A 29 19.56 1.59 2.38
C GLY A 29 18.35 2.24 3.05
N ILE A 30 18.35 3.57 3.23
CA ILE A 30 17.26 4.30 3.92
C ILE A 30 16.19 4.77 2.92
N MET A 31 16.55 5.02 1.68
CA MET A 31 15.65 5.59 0.66
C MET A 31 14.55 4.62 0.20
N ASN A 32 14.78 3.29 0.26
CA ASN A 32 13.80 2.29 -0.19
C ASN A 32 12.83 1.84 0.93
N ARG A 33 13.11 2.13 2.19
CA ARG A 33 12.24 1.74 3.32
C ARG A 33 10.83 2.36 3.28
N PRO A 34 10.64 3.63 2.91
CA PRO A 34 9.31 4.20 2.79
C PRO A 34 8.45 3.52 1.73
N GLU A 35 9.06 3.07 0.62
CA GLU A 35 8.35 2.42 -0.46
C GLU A 35 7.88 1.01 -0.07
N GLN A 36 8.74 0.23 0.57
CA GLN A 36 8.36 -1.07 1.13
C GLN A 36 7.22 -0.95 2.15
N ALA A 37 7.25 0.09 3.00
CA ALA A 37 6.17 0.34 3.95
C ALA A 37 4.83 0.64 3.25
N ARG A 38 4.85 1.42 2.15
CA ARG A 38 3.66 1.68 1.33
C ARG A 38 3.13 0.40 0.69
N ARG A 39 3.98 -0.43 0.10
CA ARG A 39 3.58 -1.72 -0.46
C ARG A 39 2.95 -2.62 0.58
N THR A 40 3.58 -2.76 1.75
CA THR A 40 3.02 -3.53 2.87
C THR A 40 1.65 -2.99 3.31
N LYS A 41 1.50 -1.67 3.37
CA LYS A 41 0.22 -1.04 3.71
C LYS A 41 -0.85 -1.36 2.64
N ALA A 42 -0.53 -1.28 1.35
CA ALA A 42 -1.45 -1.63 0.27
C ALA A 42 -1.92 -3.09 0.35
N ILE A 43 -1.00 -4.02 0.67
CA ILE A 43 -1.33 -5.44 0.90
C ILE A 43 -2.34 -5.60 2.04
N VAL A 44 -2.11 -4.93 3.17
CA VAL A 44 -3.03 -4.97 4.33
C VAL A 44 -4.40 -4.39 3.95
N GLU A 45 -4.44 -3.28 3.21
CA GLU A 45 -5.68 -2.66 2.75
C GLU A 45 -6.45 -3.55 1.77
N ILE A 46 -5.76 -4.23 0.83
CA ILE A 46 -6.38 -5.23 -0.05
C ILE A 46 -7.05 -6.32 0.78
N ARG A 47 -6.37 -6.88 1.79
CA ARG A 47 -6.97 -7.90 2.67
C ARG A 47 -8.19 -7.39 3.46
N GLN A 48 -8.19 -6.12 3.86
CA GLN A 48 -9.36 -5.50 4.51
C GLN A 48 -10.53 -5.38 3.52
N ILE A 49 -10.26 -4.97 2.27
CA ILE A 49 -11.28 -4.91 1.21
C ILE A 49 -11.82 -6.32 0.92
N GLU A 50 -10.97 -7.33 0.82
CA GLU A 50 -11.37 -8.73 0.63
C GLU A 50 -12.28 -9.22 1.75
N SER A 51 -11.98 -8.87 3.01
CA SER A 51 -12.81 -9.19 4.16
C SER A 51 -14.18 -8.53 4.06
N ALA A 52 -14.24 -7.26 3.68
CA ALA A 52 -15.47 -6.52 3.45
C ALA A 52 -16.29 -7.10 2.28
N LEU A 53 -15.64 -7.51 1.18
CA LEU A 53 -16.28 -8.20 0.05
C LEU A 53 -16.87 -9.55 0.46
N ALA A 54 -16.19 -10.31 1.34
CA ALA A 54 -16.69 -11.57 1.86
C ALA A 54 -17.92 -11.38 2.75
N LEU A 55 -17.95 -10.34 3.60
CA LEU A 55 -19.13 -9.98 4.39
C LEU A 55 -20.29 -9.55 3.50
N PHE A 56 -20.05 -8.69 2.52
CA PHE A 56 -21.06 -8.30 1.54
C PHE A 56 -21.67 -9.54 0.86
N LYS A 57 -20.83 -10.47 0.40
CA LYS A 57 -21.30 -11.73 -0.20
C LYS A 57 -22.12 -12.57 0.76
N THR A 58 -21.77 -12.61 2.04
CA THR A 58 -22.51 -13.38 3.05
C THR A 58 -23.92 -12.84 3.24
N ASP A 59 -24.08 -11.52 3.25
CA ASP A 59 -25.36 -10.86 3.47
C ASP A 59 -26.22 -10.81 2.20
N VAL A 60 -25.61 -10.44 1.07
CA VAL A 60 -26.31 -10.19 -0.22
C VAL A 60 -26.38 -11.44 -1.09
N GLY A 61 -25.53 -12.45 -0.84
CA GLY A 61 -25.47 -13.71 -1.61
C GLY A 61 -24.55 -13.66 -2.85
N ARG A 62 -23.98 -12.50 -3.19
CA ARG A 62 -23.07 -12.32 -4.33
C ARG A 62 -22.00 -11.26 -4.02
N TYR A 63 -20.96 -11.21 -4.82
CA TYR A 63 -20.05 -10.07 -4.82
C TYR A 63 -20.67 -8.86 -5.57
N PRO A 64 -20.22 -7.62 -5.28
CA PRO A 64 -20.60 -6.47 -6.09
C PRO A 64 -20.21 -6.68 -7.55
N THR A 65 -20.99 -6.15 -8.48
CA THR A 65 -20.61 -6.12 -9.91
C THR A 65 -19.54 -5.06 -10.16
N THR A 66 -18.85 -5.10 -11.30
CA THR A 66 -17.90 -4.05 -11.70
C THR A 66 -18.54 -2.65 -11.70
N SER A 67 -19.81 -2.54 -12.11
CA SER A 67 -20.54 -1.27 -12.15
C SER A 67 -20.90 -0.76 -10.74
N GLU A 68 -21.16 -1.63 -9.79
CA GLU A 68 -21.36 -1.28 -8.39
C GLU A 68 -20.03 -0.92 -7.71
N GLY A 69 -18.97 -1.61 -8.10
CA GLY A 69 -17.61 -1.36 -7.64
C GLY A 69 -17.44 -1.49 -6.13
N LEU A 70 -16.32 -1.00 -5.63
CA LEU A 70 -16.06 -0.94 -4.17
C LEU A 70 -16.95 0.07 -3.44
N ALA A 71 -17.63 0.98 -4.16
CA ALA A 71 -18.60 1.89 -3.59
C ALA A 71 -19.77 1.14 -2.91
N ALA A 72 -20.09 -0.06 -3.40
CA ALA A 72 -21.08 -0.95 -2.77
C ALA A 72 -20.70 -1.38 -1.35
N LEU A 73 -19.45 -1.28 -0.94
CA LEU A 73 -19.01 -1.58 0.42
C LEU A 73 -19.25 -0.41 1.38
N VAL A 74 -19.42 0.79 0.86
CA VAL A 74 -19.60 2.04 1.65
C VAL A 74 -21.05 2.47 1.69
N SER A 75 -21.82 2.18 0.64
CA SER A 75 -23.22 2.55 0.53
C SER A 75 -24.03 1.48 -0.21
N ASN A 76 -25.30 1.30 0.18
CA ASN A 76 -26.17 0.32 -0.47
C ASN A 76 -26.41 0.64 -1.94
N PRO A 77 -26.00 -0.22 -2.88
CA PRO A 77 -26.26 -0.04 -4.31
C PRO A 77 -27.71 -0.39 -4.72
N GLY A 78 -28.63 -0.48 -3.77
CA GLY A 78 -30.03 -0.85 -4.00
C GLY A 78 -30.31 -2.35 -3.86
N VAL A 79 -29.44 -3.08 -3.17
CA VAL A 79 -29.61 -4.53 -2.96
C VAL A 79 -30.37 -4.83 -1.65
N LYS A 80 -31.07 -5.96 -1.65
CA LYS A 80 -31.72 -6.49 -0.44
C LYS A 80 -30.67 -7.09 0.49
N ASN A 81 -30.98 -7.12 1.80
CA ASN A 81 -30.14 -7.67 2.86
C ASN A 81 -28.77 -6.97 2.99
N TYR A 82 -28.65 -5.74 2.51
CA TYR A 82 -27.46 -4.93 2.76
C TYR A 82 -27.34 -4.57 4.24
N ASN A 83 -26.13 -4.66 4.80
CA ASN A 83 -25.88 -4.28 6.18
C ASN A 83 -26.11 -2.76 6.39
N GLN A 84 -26.86 -2.39 7.42
CA GLN A 84 -27.19 -0.98 7.70
C GLN A 84 -25.95 -0.12 8.02
N ASP A 85 -24.94 -0.72 8.63
CA ASP A 85 -23.70 -0.05 9.04
C ASP A 85 -22.64 0.01 7.93
N ALA A 86 -23.01 -0.44 6.70
CA ALA A 86 -22.05 -0.64 5.61
C ALA A 86 -20.95 -1.67 5.94
N TYR A 87 -20.00 -1.87 5.05
CA TYR A 87 -18.89 -2.82 5.23
C TYR A 87 -17.54 -2.11 5.36
N LEU A 88 -17.48 -0.86 4.91
CA LEU A 88 -16.34 0.05 5.06
C LEU A 88 -16.84 1.46 5.37
N ASP A 89 -16.15 2.19 6.22
CA ASP A 89 -16.50 3.56 6.60
C ASP A 89 -16.32 4.56 5.44
N LYS A 90 -15.36 4.28 4.56
CA LYS A 90 -15.03 5.14 3.41
C LYS A 90 -14.47 4.33 2.25
N LEU A 91 -14.57 4.90 1.05
CA LEU A 91 -13.95 4.33 -0.14
C LEU A 91 -12.42 4.31 0.01
N PRO A 92 -11.78 3.13 -0.06
CA PRO A 92 -10.35 3.02 0.13
C PRO A 92 -9.58 3.60 -1.06
N THR A 93 -8.44 4.23 -0.77
CA THR A 93 -7.42 4.63 -1.73
C THR A 93 -6.11 4.00 -1.32
N ASP A 94 -5.29 3.65 -2.30
CA ASP A 94 -3.99 3.06 -2.02
C ASP A 94 -3.01 4.07 -1.38
N PRO A 95 -1.85 3.64 -0.88
CA PRO A 95 -0.87 4.52 -0.23
C PRO A 95 -0.22 5.58 -1.13
N TRP A 96 -0.42 5.49 -2.44
CA TRP A 96 0.02 6.49 -3.43
C TRP A 96 -1.09 7.46 -3.82
N GLY A 97 -2.33 7.23 -3.31
CA GLY A 97 -3.49 8.10 -3.51
C GLY A 97 -4.40 7.71 -4.67
N ASN A 98 -4.16 6.53 -5.27
CA ASN A 98 -4.96 6.02 -6.38
C ASN A 98 -6.13 5.14 -5.88
N PRO A 99 -7.23 5.04 -6.63
CA PRO A 99 -8.28 4.10 -6.33
C PRO A 99 -7.80 2.66 -6.60
N TYR A 100 -8.28 1.70 -5.79
CA TYR A 100 -8.13 0.28 -6.10
C TYR A 100 -8.97 -0.09 -7.31
N ILE A 101 -8.44 -0.94 -8.18
CA ILE A 101 -9.16 -1.48 -9.34
C ILE A 101 -9.89 -2.74 -8.92
N TYR A 102 -11.19 -2.78 -9.21
CA TYR A 102 -12.06 -3.91 -8.91
C TYR A 102 -12.86 -4.34 -10.13
N ILE A 103 -12.85 -5.63 -10.44
CA ILE A 103 -13.56 -6.22 -11.59
C ILE A 103 -14.28 -7.50 -11.14
N CYS A 104 -15.58 -7.57 -11.37
CA CYS A 104 -16.40 -8.76 -11.13
C CYS A 104 -17.50 -8.87 -12.20
N PRO A 105 -17.57 -9.96 -12.99
CA PRO A 105 -16.78 -11.19 -12.85
C PRO A 105 -15.28 -11.01 -13.17
N PRO A 106 -14.42 -11.89 -12.60
CA PRO A 106 -12.96 -11.75 -12.72
C PRO A 106 -12.47 -12.09 -14.13
N ILE A 107 -11.31 -11.53 -14.47
CA ILE A 107 -10.52 -11.88 -15.65
C ILE A 107 -9.39 -12.86 -15.27
N LYS A 108 -8.74 -12.63 -14.12
CA LYS A 108 -7.58 -13.39 -13.63
C LYS A 108 -7.83 -14.13 -12.31
N GLY A 109 -8.52 -13.50 -11.37
CA GLY A 109 -8.81 -14.04 -10.05
C GLY A 109 -9.89 -15.14 -10.05
N LYS A 110 -10.17 -15.66 -8.87
CA LYS A 110 -11.18 -16.76 -8.72
C LYS A 110 -12.61 -16.22 -8.63
N TYR A 111 -12.82 -15.10 -7.93
CA TYR A 111 -14.15 -14.55 -7.66
C TYR A 111 -14.30 -13.11 -8.14
N TYR A 112 -13.25 -12.36 -8.12
CA TYR A 112 -13.11 -10.98 -8.57
C TYR A 112 -11.62 -10.69 -8.78
N ASP A 113 -11.32 -9.64 -9.51
CA ASP A 113 -9.97 -9.05 -9.57
C ASP A 113 -9.96 -7.80 -8.70
N LEU A 114 -8.97 -7.71 -7.80
CA LEU A 114 -8.72 -6.54 -6.95
C LEU A 114 -7.22 -6.25 -6.96
N LYS A 115 -6.84 -5.03 -7.33
CA LYS A 115 -5.43 -4.63 -7.39
C LYS A 115 -5.21 -3.14 -7.14
N SER A 116 -3.99 -2.80 -6.69
CA SER A 116 -3.41 -1.46 -6.78
C SER A 116 -2.40 -1.44 -7.92
N LEU A 117 -2.36 -0.34 -8.67
CA LEU A 117 -1.35 -0.11 -9.72
C LEU A 117 0.01 0.33 -9.16
N GLY A 118 0.15 0.39 -7.83
CA GLY A 118 1.40 0.78 -7.20
C GLY A 118 1.76 2.25 -7.41
N LYS A 119 3.06 2.51 -7.37
CA LYS A 119 3.63 3.85 -7.34
C LYS A 119 3.48 4.62 -8.65
N ASP A 120 3.62 3.95 -9.79
CA ASP A 120 3.60 4.59 -11.11
C ASP A 120 2.19 4.76 -11.69
N SER A 121 1.18 4.12 -11.07
CA SER A 121 -0.21 4.14 -11.52
C SER A 121 -0.41 3.58 -12.93
N GLU A 122 0.53 2.77 -13.39
CA GLU A 122 0.48 2.09 -14.69
C GLU A 122 0.32 0.58 -14.50
N GLU A 123 -0.31 -0.09 -15.45
CA GLU A 123 -0.56 -1.54 -15.37
C GLU A 123 0.75 -2.33 -15.61
N GLY A 124 1.10 -3.23 -14.69
CA GLY A 124 2.29 -4.08 -14.76
C GLY A 124 3.45 -3.56 -13.91
N GLY A 125 4.59 -3.23 -14.53
CA GLY A 125 5.80 -2.77 -13.84
C GLY A 125 6.64 -3.89 -13.22
N THR A 126 7.76 -3.50 -12.60
CA THR A 126 8.69 -4.39 -11.91
C THR A 126 9.18 -3.76 -10.61
N GLU A 127 9.59 -4.57 -9.64
CA GLU A 127 10.10 -4.14 -8.34
C GLU A 127 9.11 -3.20 -7.61
N ASP A 128 9.53 -1.98 -7.29
CA ASP A 128 8.71 -0.99 -6.58
C ASP A 128 7.50 -0.50 -7.38
N ASN A 129 7.53 -0.65 -8.71
CA ASN A 129 6.46 -0.24 -9.63
C ASN A 129 5.49 -1.38 -9.98
N SER A 130 5.74 -2.61 -9.50
CA SER A 130 4.84 -3.72 -9.81
C SER A 130 3.46 -3.57 -9.16
N ASP A 131 2.41 -3.95 -9.89
CA ASP A 131 1.05 -4.03 -9.35
C ASP A 131 1.00 -4.92 -8.10
N ILE A 132 0.07 -4.62 -7.20
CA ILE A 132 -0.23 -5.45 -6.03
C ILE A 132 -1.59 -6.09 -6.28
N GLU A 133 -1.58 -7.38 -6.57
CA GLU A 133 -2.73 -8.13 -7.07
C GLU A 133 -3.22 -9.14 -6.03
N SER A 134 -4.52 -9.15 -5.72
CA SER A 134 -5.11 -10.04 -4.69
C SER A 134 -5.04 -11.53 -5.03
N TRP A 135 -4.88 -11.87 -6.30
CA TRP A 135 -4.78 -13.27 -6.76
C TRP A 135 -3.33 -13.78 -6.84
N ASN A 136 -2.34 -12.93 -6.67
CA ASN A 136 -0.94 -13.32 -6.66
C ASN A 136 -0.53 -13.74 -5.24
N ASN A 137 -0.06 -14.99 -5.08
CA ASN A 137 0.26 -15.59 -3.77
C ASN A 137 1.46 -14.94 -3.04
N GLU A 138 2.03 -13.90 -3.57
CA GLU A 138 3.10 -13.10 -2.94
C GLU A 138 2.57 -12.03 -1.95
N ILE A 139 1.25 -12.02 -1.70
CA ILE A 139 0.60 -11.12 -0.76
C ILE A 139 0.45 -11.75 0.62
#